data_3c7da106ba7c2ab94b4215aebc3a2d5d
#
_entry.id   3c7da106ba7c2ab94b4215aebc3a2d5d
#
_cell.length_a   1.000
_cell.length_b   1.000
_cell.length_c   1.000
_cell.angle_alpha   90.00
_cell.angle_beta   90.00
_cell.angle_gamma   90.00
#
_symmetry.space_group_name_H-M   'P 1'
#
loop_
_entity.id
_entity.type
_entity.pdbx_description
1 polymer ?
#
loop_
_entity_poly.entity_id
_entity_poly.type
_entity_poly.pdbx_seq_one_letter_code
_entity_poly.pdbx_strand_id
1 'polypeptide(L)'
;NDRYRFYNLQGEMIYAPTGTYHDFVEQVVAKYKTLEPLDVLAALISPENIRRNLQDENDIYKFEYCSMDENTYKIASFIPLEWNGTKLVKALLASMDVSQEKKAGIESHKALKDAYRAAENASCAKTEFLSNMSHDIRTPMNAIVGLTAIAGANIESQDRVVECLGKITKSSRHLLGLINEVLD
;
A
#
# COMPACT_ATOMS: atom_id res chain seq x y z
N ASN A 1 13.50 40.51 -17.64
CA ASN A 1 14.11 39.66 -18.67
C ASN A 1 14.04 38.19 -18.27
N ASP A 2 12.92 37.58 -18.55
CA ASP A 2 12.68 36.15 -18.26
C ASP A 2 13.28 35.34 -19.42
N ARG A 3 14.59 35.10 -19.36
CA ARG A 3 15.31 34.26 -20.34
C ARG A 3 15.67 32.93 -19.72
N TYR A 4 15.71 31.86 -20.53
CA TYR A 4 16.14 30.54 -20.12
C TYR A 4 17.21 29.98 -21.06
N ARG A 5 18.00 29.01 -20.58
CA ARG A 5 19.03 28.30 -21.34
C ARG A 5 19.06 26.85 -20.92
N PHE A 6 19.32 25.95 -21.86
CA PHE A 6 19.52 24.55 -21.58
C PHE A 6 20.99 24.17 -21.56
N TYR A 7 21.38 23.39 -20.59
CA TYR A 7 22.72 22.84 -20.43
C TYR A 7 22.66 21.33 -20.33
N ASN A 8 23.68 20.59 -20.83
CA ASN A 8 23.87 19.18 -20.57
C ASN A 8 24.48 18.94 -19.15
N LEU A 9 24.66 17.70 -18.78
CA LEU A 9 25.29 17.34 -17.50
C LEU A 9 26.75 17.77 -17.39
N GLN A 10 27.43 18.04 -18.52
CA GLN A 10 28.80 18.55 -18.59
C GLN A 10 28.87 20.09 -18.48
N GLY A 11 27.72 20.75 -18.37
CA GLY A 11 27.65 22.20 -18.29
C GLY A 11 27.77 22.92 -19.63
N GLU A 12 27.73 22.20 -20.75
CA GLU A 12 27.73 22.77 -22.07
C GLU A 12 26.32 23.22 -22.48
N MET A 13 26.19 24.39 -23.05
CA MET A 13 24.91 24.92 -23.53
C MET A 13 24.45 24.17 -24.78
N ILE A 14 23.39 23.36 -24.63
CA ILE A 14 22.84 22.55 -25.73
C ILE A 14 21.96 23.40 -26.65
N TYR A 15 21.24 24.36 -26.06
CA TYR A 15 20.25 25.17 -26.78
C TYR A 15 20.05 26.51 -26.09
N ALA A 16 20.15 27.58 -26.87
CA ALA A 16 19.81 28.95 -26.46
C ALA A 16 18.58 29.42 -27.26
N PRO A 17 17.38 29.19 -26.76
CA PRO A 17 16.19 29.63 -27.47
C PRO A 17 16.11 31.14 -27.48
N THR A 18 15.54 31.68 -28.54
CA THR A 18 15.29 33.12 -28.74
C THR A 18 13.99 33.58 -28.08
N GLY A 19 13.47 32.86 -27.09
CA GLY A 19 12.20 33.15 -26.44
C GLY A 19 12.32 33.63 -25.01
N THR A 20 11.17 34.00 -24.46
CA THR A 20 10.98 34.30 -23.04
C THR A 20 10.74 33.00 -22.24
N TYR A 21 10.85 33.06 -20.91
CA TYR A 21 10.47 31.96 -20.06
C TYR A 21 8.98 31.60 -20.23
N HIS A 22 8.16 32.57 -20.58
CA HIS A 22 6.73 32.33 -20.89
C HIS A 22 6.57 31.40 -22.11
N ASP A 23 7.32 31.68 -23.21
CA ASP A 23 7.31 30.81 -24.39
C ASP A 23 7.78 29.40 -24.08
N PHE A 24 8.73 29.23 -23.16
CA PHE A 24 9.14 27.92 -22.65
C PHE A 24 8.04 27.22 -21.95
N VAL A 25 7.32 27.89 -21.03
CA VAL A 25 6.17 27.31 -20.28
C VAL A 25 5.11 26.85 -21.27
N GLU A 26 4.74 27.65 -22.26
CA GLU A 26 3.77 27.26 -23.29
C GLU A 26 4.22 26.02 -24.08
N GLN A 27 5.49 25.95 -24.47
CA GLN A 27 6.04 24.78 -25.16
C GLN A 27 6.06 23.53 -24.31
N VAL A 28 6.42 23.64 -23.02
CA VAL A 28 6.39 22.53 -22.08
C VAL A 28 4.97 22.01 -21.89
N VAL A 29 4.03 22.93 -21.65
CA VAL A 29 2.61 22.59 -21.47
C VAL A 29 2.02 21.96 -22.74
N ALA A 30 2.39 22.44 -23.91
CA ALA A 30 1.92 21.87 -25.19
C ALA A 30 2.52 20.48 -25.48
N LYS A 31 3.77 20.24 -25.06
CA LYS A 31 4.50 18.99 -25.33
C LYS A 31 4.13 17.86 -24.33
N TYR A 32 3.93 18.20 -23.07
CA TYR A 32 3.67 17.21 -22.03
C TYR A 32 2.17 17.12 -21.75
N LYS A 33 1.51 16.10 -22.29
CA LYS A 33 0.21 15.68 -21.82
C LYS A 33 0.42 15.04 -20.44
N THR A 34 0.15 15.78 -19.40
CA THR A 34 0.27 15.33 -18.02
C THR A 34 -1.07 14.75 -17.52
N LEU A 35 -1.01 13.89 -16.50
CA LEU A 35 -2.21 13.46 -15.75
C LEU A 35 -2.89 14.64 -15.05
N GLU A 36 -2.10 15.67 -14.72
CA GLU A 36 -2.56 16.92 -14.16
C GLU A 36 -3.18 17.80 -15.26
N PRO A 37 -4.22 18.57 -14.98
CA PRO A 37 -4.72 19.60 -15.89
C PRO A 37 -3.58 20.55 -16.32
N LEU A 38 -3.57 20.98 -17.58
CA LEU A 38 -2.51 21.80 -18.16
C LEU A 38 -2.27 23.11 -17.39
N ASP A 39 -3.34 23.68 -16.84
CA ASP A 39 -3.31 24.87 -15.99
C ASP A 39 -2.57 24.64 -14.66
N VAL A 40 -2.65 23.43 -14.09
CA VAL A 40 -1.91 23.07 -12.89
C VAL A 40 -0.40 23.04 -13.15
N LEU A 41 0.04 22.39 -14.23
CA LEU A 41 1.46 22.35 -14.59
C LEU A 41 1.99 23.76 -14.88
N ALA A 42 1.26 24.57 -15.63
CA ALA A 42 1.62 25.96 -15.91
C ALA A 42 1.75 26.79 -14.62
N ALA A 43 0.83 26.58 -13.67
CA ALA A 43 0.89 27.25 -12.38
C ALA A 43 2.11 26.80 -11.53
N LEU A 44 2.44 25.50 -11.53
CA LEU A 44 3.60 24.98 -10.80
C LEU A 44 4.92 25.56 -11.28
N ILE A 45 5.09 25.75 -12.58
CA ILE A 45 6.31 26.32 -13.18
C ILE A 45 6.23 27.83 -13.42
N SER A 46 5.19 28.51 -12.93
CA SER A 46 5.10 29.98 -13.08
C SER A 46 6.20 30.70 -12.30
N PRO A 47 6.74 31.83 -12.82
CA PRO A 47 7.75 32.61 -12.11
C PRO A 47 7.31 33.05 -10.71
N GLU A 48 6.02 33.35 -10.53
CA GLU A 48 5.43 33.74 -9.26
C GLU A 48 5.49 32.59 -8.25
N ASN A 49 5.11 31.39 -8.67
CA ASN A 49 5.11 30.21 -7.79
C ASN A 49 6.55 29.77 -7.46
N ILE A 50 7.46 29.82 -8.41
CA ILE A 50 8.89 29.54 -8.17
C ILE A 50 9.44 30.52 -7.11
N ARG A 51 9.21 31.84 -7.25
CA ARG A 51 9.66 32.85 -6.28
C ARG A 51 9.00 32.68 -4.92
N ARG A 52 7.76 32.23 -4.85
CA ARG A 52 7.06 31.96 -3.59
C ARG A 52 7.67 30.80 -2.81
N ASN A 53 8.15 29.79 -3.50
CA ASN A 53 8.69 28.58 -2.91
C ASN A 53 10.22 28.60 -2.73
N LEU A 54 10.90 29.57 -3.32
CA LEU A 54 12.33 29.80 -3.13
C LEU A 54 12.51 31.16 -2.42
N GLN A 55 12.68 31.11 -1.09
CA GLN A 55 12.79 32.29 -0.21
C GLN A 55 14.23 32.57 0.20
N ASP A 56 15.07 31.52 0.25
CA ASP A 56 16.49 31.63 0.56
C ASP A 56 17.35 30.69 -0.32
N GLU A 57 18.67 30.74 -0.12
CA GLU A 57 19.66 30.01 -0.90
C GLU A 57 19.65 28.50 -0.67
N ASN A 58 19.02 28.00 0.40
CA ASN A 58 18.94 26.58 0.76
C ASN A 58 17.62 25.95 0.31
N ASP A 59 16.67 26.75 -0.14
CA ASP A 59 15.38 26.27 -0.57
C ASP A 59 15.50 25.44 -1.84
N ILE A 60 14.73 24.37 -1.92
CA ILE A 60 14.54 23.57 -3.15
C ILE A 60 13.05 23.38 -3.36
N TYR A 61 12.52 23.93 -4.43
CA TYR A 61 11.14 23.72 -4.82
C TYR A 61 11.03 22.51 -5.74
N LYS A 62 10.31 21.48 -5.31
CA LYS A 62 10.12 20.21 -6.04
C LYS A 62 8.65 19.91 -6.28
N PHE A 63 8.36 19.35 -7.46
CA PHE A 63 7.07 18.75 -7.75
C PHE A 63 7.25 17.55 -8.67
N GLU A 64 6.30 16.61 -8.58
CA GLU A 64 6.23 15.43 -9.43
C GLU A 64 5.24 15.68 -10.57
N TYR A 65 5.54 15.12 -11.74
CA TYR A 65 4.62 15.10 -12.87
C TYR A 65 4.78 13.80 -13.66
N CYS A 66 3.72 13.39 -14.36
CA CYS A 66 3.72 12.22 -15.23
C CYS A 66 3.51 12.66 -16.67
N SER A 67 4.39 12.22 -17.58
CA SER A 67 4.20 12.37 -19.02
C SER A 67 3.34 11.21 -19.53
N MET A 68 2.15 11.51 -20.05
CA MET A 68 1.27 10.47 -20.59
C MET A 68 1.78 9.87 -21.89
N ASP A 69 2.47 10.65 -22.71
CA ASP A 69 2.99 10.17 -24.00
C ASP A 69 4.18 9.21 -23.81
N GLU A 70 5.03 9.46 -22.80
CA GLU A 70 6.19 8.63 -22.48
C GLU A 70 5.91 7.61 -21.36
N ASN A 71 4.77 7.72 -20.69
CA ASN A 71 4.45 6.96 -19.47
C ASN A 71 5.58 6.99 -18.44
N THR A 72 6.18 8.17 -18.28
CA THR A 72 7.31 8.43 -17.39
C THR A 72 6.90 9.32 -16.23
N TYR A 73 7.43 9.01 -15.04
CA TYR A 73 7.29 9.84 -13.84
C TYR A 73 8.58 10.64 -13.67
N LYS A 74 8.43 11.95 -13.54
CA LYS A 74 9.58 12.88 -13.42
C LYS A 74 9.41 13.76 -12.19
N ILE A 75 10.54 14.11 -11.57
CA ILE A 75 10.61 15.14 -10.54
C ILE A 75 11.30 16.35 -11.14
N ALA A 76 10.62 17.49 -11.14
CA ALA A 76 11.22 18.78 -11.41
C ALA A 76 11.69 19.41 -10.10
N SER A 77 12.89 19.97 -10.10
CA SER A 77 13.48 20.67 -8.96
C SER A 77 13.98 22.03 -9.39
N PHE A 78 13.47 23.09 -8.78
CA PHE A 78 14.02 24.42 -8.89
C PHE A 78 14.97 24.69 -7.73
N ILE A 79 16.18 25.14 -8.05
CA ILE A 79 17.26 25.39 -7.10
C ILE A 79 17.74 26.83 -7.34
N PRO A 80 17.78 27.70 -6.33
CA PRO A 80 18.26 29.07 -6.50
C PRO A 80 19.75 29.05 -6.78
N LEU A 81 20.21 29.91 -7.71
CA LEU A 81 21.62 30.03 -8.05
C LEU A 81 22.18 31.42 -7.76
N GLU A 82 21.37 32.47 -7.89
CA GLU A 82 21.84 33.84 -7.74
C GLU A 82 20.75 34.74 -7.19
N TRP A 83 21.13 35.55 -6.20
CA TRP A 83 20.26 36.52 -5.53
C TRP A 83 20.80 37.93 -5.72
N ASN A 84 19.91 38.89 -5.79
CA ASN A 84 20.24 40.32 -5.69
C ASN A 84 19.46 40.89 -4.50
N GLY A 85 20.12 40.97 -3.36
CA GLY A 85 19.44 41.21 -2.08
C GLY A 85 18.43 40.09 -1.76
N THR A 86 17.16 40.42 -1.62
CA THR A 86 16.07 39.44 -1.37
C THR A 86 15.41 38.93 -2.64
N LYS A 87 15.89 39.36 -3.82
CA LYS A 87 15.25 38.98 -5.08
C LYS A 87 16.02 37.86 -5.78
N LEU A 88 15.35 36.75 -6.05
CA LEU A 88 15.85 35.64 -6.85
C LEU A 88 16.09 36.13 -8.30
N VAL A 89 17.33 36.03 -8.78
CA VAL A 89 17.74 36.41 -10.13
C VAL A 89 17.85 35.20 -11.04
N LYS A 90 18.46 34.13 -10.59
CA LYS A 90 18.61 32.88 -11.34
C LYS A 90 18.22 31.66 -10.53
N ALA A 91 17.57 30.72 -11.18
CA ALA A 91 17.30 29.38 -10.65
C ALA A 91 17.66 28.35 -11.72
N LEU A 92 18.12 27.20 -11.24
CA LEU A 92 18.32 25.99 -12.04
C LEU A 92 17.04 25.17 -12.00
N LEU A 93 16.57 24.71 -13.16
CA LEU A 93 15.56 23.65 -13.25
C LEU A 93 16.27 22.34 -13.59
N ALA A 94 16.22 21.38 -12.68
CA ALA A 94 16.66 20.01 -12.91
C ALA A 94 15.43 19.09 -13.03
N SER A 95 15.49 18.15 -13.96
CA SER A 95 14.46 17.13 -14.13
C SER A 95 15.09 15.74 -14.03
N MET A 96 14.49 14.88 -13.21
CA MET A 96 14.95 13.50 -12.98
C MET A 96 13.82 12.55 -13.33
N ASP A 97 14.13 11.50 -14.08
CA ASP A 97 13.21 10.38 -14.31
C ASP A 97 13.23 9.45 -13.10
N VAL A 98 12.07 9.23 -12.51
CA VAL A 98 11.86 8.36 -11.34
C VAL A 98 10.87 7.23 -11.65
N SER A 99 10.72 6.91 -12.93
CA SER A 99 9.72 5.94 -13.40
C SER A 99 9.97 4.54 -12.83
N GLN A 100 11.23 4.13 -12.72
CA GLN A 100 11.58 2.81 -12.19
C GLN A 100 11.25 2.72 -10.71
N GLU A 101 11.64 3.71 -9.92
CA GLU A 101 11.38 3.80 -8.48
C GLU A 101 9.88 3.84 -8.19
N LYS A 102 9.12 4.63 -8.94
CA LYS A 102 7.67 4.73 -8.80
C LYS A 102 6.98 3.41 -9.15
N LYS A 103 7.35 2.78 -10.26
CA LYS A 103 6.78 1.49 -10.68
C LYS A 103 7.10 0.39 -9.66
N ALA A 104 8.35 0.28 -9.23
CA ALA A 104 8.76 -0.66 -8.19
C ALA A 104 8.01 -0.41 -6.86
N GLY A 105 7.82 0.84 -6.47
CA GLY A 105 7.04 1.21 -5.29
C GLY A 105 5.58 0.79 -5.39
N ILE A 106 4.94 1.01 -6.54
CA ILE A 106 3.54 0.60 -6.80
C ILE A 106 3.40 -0.93 -6.75
N GLU A 107 4.31 -1.66 -7.40
CA GLU A 107 4.32 -3.13 -7.41
C GLU A 107 4.54 -3.70 -6.01
N SER A 108 5.50 -3.15 -5.26
CA SER A 108 5.77 -3.55 -3.87
C SER A 108 4.56 -3.30 -2.97
N HIS A 109 3.92 -2.15 -3.09
CA HIS A 109 2.71 -1.83 -2.33
C HIS A 109 1.55 -2.77 -2.66
N LYS A 110 1.37 -3.11 -3.93
CA LYS A 110 0.36 -4.07 -4.38
C LYS A 110 0.64 -5.46 -3.81
N ALA A 111 1.88 -5.96 -3.91
CA ALA A 111 2.28 -7.25 -3.37
C ALA A 111 2.06 -7.34 -1.85
N LEU A 112 2.41 -6.28 -1.10
CA LEU A 112 2.18 -6.20 0.33
C LEU A 112 0.69 -6.26 0.68
N LYS A 113 -0.15 -5.53 -0.06
CA LYS A 113 -1.60 -5.53 0.13
C LYS A 113 -2.21 -6.91 -0.13
N ASP A 114 -1.75 -7.60 -1.18
CA ASP A 114 -2.24 -8.94 -1.52
C ASP A 114 -1.80 -9.97 -0.48
N ALA A 115 -0.55 -9.90 0.01
CA ALA A 115 -0.04 -10.74 1.10
C ALA A 115 -0.81 -10.50 2.42
N TYR A 116 -1.11 -9.24 2.74
CA TYR A 116 -1.90 -8.90 3.93
C TYR A 116 -3.30 -9.51 3.86
N ARG A 117 -3.99 -9.38 2.71
CA ARG A 117 -5.32 -9.99 2.51
C ARG A 117 -5.30 -11.52 2.63
N ALA A 118 -4.27 -12.16 2.08
CA ALA A 118 -4.10 -13.60 2.19
C ALA A 118 -3.92 -14.05 3.64
N ALA A 119 -3.09 -13.33 4.41
CA ALA A 119 -2.87 -13.59 5.83
C ALA A 119 -4.15 -13.39 6.67
N GLU A 120 -4.91 -12.32 6.39
CA GLU A 120 -6.19 -12.06 7.08
C GLU A 120 -7.21 -13.17 6.81
N ASN A 121 -7.36 -13.59 5.55
CA ASN A 121 -8.25 -14.69 5.18
C ASN A 121 -7.85 -16.00 5.87
N ALA A 122 -6.55 -16.33 5.91
CA ALA A 122 -6.04 -17.49 6.60
C ALA A 122 -6.30 -17.43 8.12
N SER A 123 -6.15 -16.25 8.73
CA SER A 123 -6.46 -16.04 10.16
C SER A 123 -7.94 -16.21 10.47
N CYS A 124 -8.82 -15.67 9.62
CA CYS A 124 -10.27 -15.85 9.76
C CYS A 124 -10.66 -17.33 9.62
N ALA A 125 -10.17 -18.02 8.59
CA ALA A 125 -10.43 -19.44 8.38
C ALA A 125 -9.94 -20.29 9.56
N LYS A 126 -8.75 -19.98 10.11
CA LYS A 126 -8.23 -20.65 11.31
C LYS A 126 -9.14 -20.44 12.52
N THR A 127 -9.64 -19.21 12.73
CA THR A 127 -10.52 -18.90 13.86
C THR A 127 -11.85 -19.61 13.74
N GLU A 128 -12.43 -19.62 12.54
CA GLU A 128 -13.68 -20.34 12.26
C GLU A 128 -13.51 -21.84 12.46
N PHE A 129 -12.41 -22.43 11.94
CA PHE A 129 -12.08 -23.82 12.14
C PHE A 129 -11.99 -24.19 13.63
N LEU A 130 -11.23 -23.41 14.43
CA LEU A 130 -11.10 -23.66 15.88
C LEU A 130 -12.42 -23.51 16.62
N SER A 131 -13.28 -22.56 16.22
CA SER A 131 -14.61 -22.40 16.82
C SER A 131 -15.50 -23.62 16.55
N ASN A 132 -15.55 -24.07 15.29
CA ASN A 132 -16.33 -25.23 14.89
C ASN A 132 -15.83 -26.52 15.61
N MET A 133 -14.51 -26.71 15.63
CA MET A 133 -13.89 -27.84 16.34
C MET A 133 -14.21 -27.83 17.84
N SER A 134 -14.17 -26.65 18.47
CA SER A 134 -14.52 -26.51 19.90
C SER A 134 -15.96 -26.90 20.17
N HIS A 135 -16.89 -26.55 19.27
CA HIS A 135 -18.29 -26.95 19.39
C HIS A 135 -18.45 -28.45 19.20
N ASP A 136 -17.81 -29.03 18.17
CA ASP A 136 -17.95 -30.46 17.83
C ASP A 136 -17.29 -31.36 18.87
N ILE A 137 -16.26 -30.93 19.57
CA ILE A 137 -15.66 -31.62 20.74
C ILE A 137 -16.54 -31.47 21.96
N ARG A 138 -17.12 -30.29 22.21
CA ARG A 138 -17.95 -30.06 23.42
C ARG A 138 -19.21 -30.93 23.48
N THR A 139 -19.83 -31.15 22.34
CA THR A 139 -21.08 -31.92 22.26
C THR A 139 -20.93 -33.36 22.78
N PRO A 140 -20.00 -34.20 22.26
CA PRO A 140 -19.78 -35.55 22.79
C PRO A 140 -19.22 -35.54 24.22
N MET A 141 -18.40 -34.58 24.60
CA MET A 141 -17.91 -34.43 25.97
C MET A 141 -19.07 -34.22 26.96
N ASN A 142 -19.97 -33.29 26.67
CA ASN A 142 -21.14 -33.04 27.53
C ASN A 142 -22.06 -34.27 27.61
N ALA A 143 -22.19 -34.99 26.50
CA ALA A 143 -22.95 -36.26 26.52
C ALA A 143 -22.30 -37.30 27.43
N ILE A 144 -20.97 -37.47 27.37
CA ILE A 144 -20.23 -38.38 28.27
C ILE A 144 -20.44 -37.99 29.74
N VAL A 145 -20.23 -36.70 30.07
CA VAL A 145 -20.38 -36.20 31.45
C VAL A 145 -21.82 -36.35 31.94
N GLY A 146 -22.83 -36.03 31.15
CA GLY A 146 -24.23 -36.18 31.51
C GLY A 146 -24.62 -37.65 31.72
N LEU A 147 -24.19 -38.55 30.81
CA LEU A 147 -24.48 -39.98 30.91
C LEU A 147 -23.77 -40.63 32.10
N THR A 148 -22.57 -40.20 32.46
CA THR A 148 -21.90 -40.70 33.69
C THR A 148 -22.66 -40.29 34.96
N ALA A 149 -23.17 -39.04 35.00
CA ALA A 149 -23.99 -38.58 36.13
C ALA A 149 -25.32 -39.39 36.24
N ILE A 150 -25.96 -39.65 35.08
CA ILE A 150 -27.19 -40.48 35.05
C ILE A 150 -26.92 -41.92 35.48
N ALA A 151 -25.83 -42.53 35.03
CA ALA A 151 -25.43 -43.87 35.44
C ALA A 151 -25.17 -43.94 36.94
N GLY A 152 -24.46 -42.95 37.50
CA GLY A 152 -24.21 -42.88 38.95
C GLY A 152 -25.47 -42.70 39.77
N ALA A 153 -26.45 -41.92 39.31
CA ALA A 153 -27.74 -41.76 40.03
C ALA A 153 -28.67 -42.99 39.94
N ASN A 154 -28.40 -43.87 38.98
CA ASN A 154 -29.26 -45.12 38.80
C ASN A 154 -28.44 -46.39 38.97
N ILE A 155 -27.47 -46.39 39.88
CA ILE A 155 -26.51 -47.48 40.04
C ILE A 155 -27.17 -48.83 40.40
N GLU A 156 -28.35 -48.81 41.02
CA GLU A 156 -29.14 -50.02 41.38
C GLU A 156 -29.89 -50.61 40.17
N SER A 157 -29.98 -49.88 39.07
CA SER A 157 -30.62 -50.30 37.81
C SER A 157 -29.59 -50.74 36.80
N GLN A 158 -29.27 -52.02 36.76
CA GLN A 158 -28.27 -52.59 35.86
C GLN A 158 -28.56 -52.24 34.38
N ASP A 159 -29.79 -52.29 33.91
CA ASP A 159 -30.21 -52.03 32.57
C ASP A 159 -29.92 -50.52 32.18
N ARG A 160 -30.22 -49.60 33.10
CA ARG A 160 -29.94 -48.18 32.92
C ARG A 160 -28.46 -47.91 32.86
N VAL A 161 -27.66 -48.49 33.69
CA VAL A 161 -26.19 -48.34 33.69
C VAL A 161 -25.59 -48.86 32.39
N VAL A 162 -26.03 -50.09 31.97
CA VAL A 162 -25.56 -50.69 30.71
C VAL A 162 -25.90 -49.79 29.49
N GLU A 163 -27.13 -49.24 29.45
CA GLU A 163 -27.55 -48.31 28.41
C GLU A 163 -26.66 -47.07 28.39
N CYS A 164 -26.40 -46.44 29.53
CA CYS A 164 -25.54 -45.27 29.67
C CYS A 164 -24.10 -45.55 29.20
N LEU A 165 -23.50 -46.66 29.61
CA LEU A 165 -22.16 -47.09 29.20
C LEU A 165 -22.07 -47.30 27.68
N GLY A 166 -23.08 -47.87 27.05
CA GLY A 166 -23.15 -48.02 25.61
C GLY A 166 -23.14 -46.69 24.88
N LYS A 167 -23.91 -45.71 25.36
CA LYS A 167 -23.95 -44.34 24.79
C LYS A 167 -22.63 -43.60 25.04
N ILE A 168 -22.01 -43.74 26.21
CA ILE A 168 -20.69 -43.16 26.52
C ILE A 168 -19.64 -43.69 25.54
N THR A 169 -19.60 -45.01 25.32
CA THR A 169 -18.67 -45.64 24.39
C THR A 169 -18.83 -45.10 22.96
N LYS A 170 -20.07 -44.91 22.50
CA LYS A 170 -20.37 -44.34 21.20
C LYS A 170 -19.87 -42.89 21.10
N SER A 171 -20.14 -42.06 22.11
CA SER A 171 -19.68 -40.65 22.13
C SER A 171 -18.16 -40.55 22.22
N SER A 172 -17.48 -41.40 22.95
CA SER A 172 -16.02 -41.47 23.06
C SER A 172 -15.36 -41.85 21.71
N ARG A 173 -15.94 -42.84 21.00
CA ARG A 173 -15.44 -43.19 19.66
C ARG A 173 -15.61 -42.06 18.67
N HIS A 174 -16.72 -41.33 18.71
CA HIS A 174 -16.96 -40.18 17.88
C HIS A 174 -15.95 -39.07 18.18
N LEU A 175 -15.67 -38.78 19.44
CA LEU A 175 -14.68 -37.81 19.88
C LEU A 175 -13.27 -38.18 19.39
N LEU A 176 -12.87 -39.44 19.48
CA LEU A 176 -11.59 -39.91 18.95
C LEU A 176 -11.49 -39.74 17.43
N GLY A 177 -12.58 -39.97 16.69
CA GLY A 177 -12.65 -39.73 15.26
C GLY A 177 -12.37 -38.26 14.92
N LEU A 178 -13.06 -37.33 15.60
CA LEU A 178 -12.87 -35.88 15.40
C LEU A 178 -11.43 -35.44 15.73
N ILE A 179 -10.81 -36.00 16.79
CA ILE A 179 -9.42 -35.68 17.13
C ILE A 179 -8.45 -36.14 16.03
N ASN A 180 -8.65 -37.33 15.47
CA ASN A 180 -7.81 -37.87 14.42
C ASN A 180 -7.93 -37.03 13.12
N GLU A 181 -9.16 -36.60 12.76
CA GLU A 181 -9.39 -35.70 11.61
C GLU A 181 -8.68 -34.34 11.72
N VAL A 182 -8.37 -33.93 12.95
CA VAL A 182 -7.65 -32.67 13.20
C VAL A 182 -6.13 -32.83 13.17
N LEU A 183 -5.65 -34.06 13.46
CA LEU A 183 -4.21 -34.34 13.53
C LEU A 183 -3.59 -34.82 12.21
N ASP A 184 -4.43 -35.27 11.27
CA ASP A 184 -4.06 -35.66 9.91
C ASP A 184 -4.06 -34.41 8.96
#